data_577bb4edbfdd8aa98c822da8ce2c97a8
#
_entry.id   577bb4edbfdd8aa98c822da8ce2c97a8
#
_cell.length_a   1.000
_cell.length_b   1.000
_cell.length_c   1.000
_cell.angle_alpha   90.00
_cell.angle_beta   90.00
_cell.angle_gamma   90.00
#
_symmetry.space_group_name_H-M   'P 1'
#
loop_
_entity.id
_entity.type
_entity.pdbx_description
1 polymer ?
#
loop_
_entity_poly.entity_id
_entity_poly.type
_entity_poly.pdbx_seq_one_letter_code
_entity_poly.pdbx_strand_id
1 'polypeptide(L)'
;MAHEHEHVRVAVIGSGFGGLGAAVRLRREGITDFIVLERADSVGGTWRDNSYPGCACDVPSHLYSFSFAPNPDWPRTFSGQRHIRAYLEHVADVFRLRPHIRFDSEVKKMTWNTELLRWDIEATAGNLSADVVVSATGPLSDPKIPDIPGLESFPGKVFHSARWDHDYDLAGKRVAMVGTGASAIQIVPSIQPEVSRLTVFQRTPPWVMPRVDRAISGAERSLHRALPLTTRLRRGLLWGIRELQVQAFTKHPGELGFVEQLAKRNMARAIKDPALRAKLTPDYRIGCKRILLSSTYYPALAQDNVDVVAGGLSEIRGSTVVAADGTEAEVDAIIFGTGFHVTDMPIAERVVGADGRTLAETWKDGMAALRGASAAGFPNWMTIIGPNTGLGNSSMILMIESQLNYMADYLRQLDVLGGRVALDARPSAVNAWNRKVQERMKRTVWNTGGCTSWYLDANGRNTTVWPGTTTEFRRATRQVDLAEYAVLRPPTAKASPASPVDEAAEVTA
;
A
#
# COMPACT_ATOMS: atom_id res chain seq x y z
N MET A 1 30.30 17.25 -22.72
CA MET A 1 30.75 16.74 -21.43
C MET A 1 29.86 15.54 -21.14
N ALA A 2 30.42 14.34 -21.06
CA ALA A 2 29.67 13.17 -20.65
C ALA A 2 29.23 13.43 -19.21
N HIS A 3 27.94 13.51 -18.95
CA HIS A 3 27.42 13.53 -17.60
C HIS A 3 27.89 12.25 -16.93
N GLU A 4 28.72 12.35 -15.89
CA GLU A 4 29.06 11.23 -15.05
C GLU A 4 27.76 10.56 -14.64
N HIS A 5 27.60 9.29 -15.03
CA HIS A 5 26.36 8.57 -14.76
C HIS A 5 26.33 8.25 -13.25
N GLU A 6 25.49 8.97 -12.53
CA GLU A 6 25.34 8.80 -11.07
C GLU A 6 25.05 7.33 -10.75
N HIS A 7 25.78 6.76 -9.80
CA HIS A 7 25.60 5.41 -9.32
C HIS A 7 25.44 5.41 -7.79
N VAL A 8 24.52 4.61 -7.31
CA VAL A 8 24.34 4.37 -5.87
C VAL A 8 24.21 2.88 -5.60
N ARG A 9 24.58 2.46 -4.39
CA ARG A 9 24.41 1.07 -4.00
C ARG A 9 22.92 0.67 -3.92
N VAL A 10 22.06 1.53 -3.34
CA VAL A 10 20.63 1.22 -3.17
C VAL A 10 19.77 2.40 -3.61
N ALA A 11 18.85 2.19 -4.55
CA ALA A 11 17.79 3.12 -4.87
C ALA A 11 16.48 2.67 -4.21
N VAL A 12 15.87 3.54 -3.41
CA VAL A 12 14.56 3.33 -2.79
C VAL A 12 13.54 4.19 -3.52
N ILE A 13 12.42 3.60 -3.95
CA ILE A 13 11.40 4.31 -4.71
C ILE A 13 10.19 4.62 -3.83
N GLY A 14 9.98 5.90 -3.55
CA GLY A 14 8.91 6.42 -2.70
C GLY A 14 9.34 6.73 -1.27
N SER A 15 8.76 7.77 -0.66
CA SER A 15 9.06 8.28 0.68
C SER A 15 7.89 8.22 1.66
N GLY A 16 6.99 7.23 1.48
CA GLY A 16 5.99 6.85 2.47
C GLY A 16 6.59 6.03 3.63
N PHE A 17 5.75 5.37 4.44
CA PHE A 17 6.22 4.49 5.52
C PHE A 17 7.25 3.45 5.03
N GLY A 18 7.02 2.82 3.87
CA GLY A 18 7.94 1.82 3.31
C GLY A 18 9.33 2.39 3.07
N GLY A 19 9.41 3.49 2.31
CA GLY A 19 10.68 4.10 1.92
C GLY A 19 11.43 4.76 3.06
N LEU A 20 10.75 5.52 3.92
CA LEU A 20 11.39 6.09 5.12
C LEU A 20 11.89 4.98 6.05
N GLY A 21 11.11 3.91 6.22
CA GLY A 21 11.54 2.74 6.97
C GLY A 21 12.78 2.08 6.36
N ALA A 22 12.83 1.92 5.03
CA ALA A 22 13.99 1.40 4.31
C ALA A 22 15.24 2.28 4.53
N ALA A 23 15.10 3.59 4.35
CA ALA A 23 16.19 4.55 4.56
C ALA A 23 16.73 4.52 5.99
N VAL A 24 15.85 4.47 7.01
CA VAL A 24 16.28 4.31 8.43
C VAL A 24 17.04 2.99 8.60
N ARG A 25 16.53 1.91 8.00
CA ARG A 25 17.17 0.60 8.13
C ARG A 25 18.53 0.56 7.47
N LEU A 26 18.68 1.10 6.26
CA LEU A 26 19.96 1.21 5.55
C LEU A 26 21.01 1.94 6.40
N ARG A 27 20.66 3.11 6.95
CA ARG A 27 21.55 3.85 7.84
C ARG A 27 21.96 3.06 9.10
N ARG A 28 21.07 2.29 9.67
CA ARG A 28 21.37 1.43 10.83
C ARG A 28 22.27 0.25 10.50
N GLU A 29 22.26 -0.22 9.27
CA GLU A 29 23.21 -1.23 8.75
C GLU A 29 24.54 -0.60 8.31
N GLY A 30 24.71 0.73 8.46
CA GLY A 30 25.92 1.44 8.06
C GLY A 30 26.00 1.74 6.55
N ILE A 31 24.93 1.49 5.80
CA ILE A 31 24.85 1.79 4.38
C ILE A 31 24.45 3.24 4.21
N THR A 32 25.38 4.07 3.71
CA THR A 32 25.18 5.52 3.47
C THR A 32 25.05 5.85 1.98
N ASP A 33 25.51 4.96 1.11
CA ASP A 33 25.39 5.07 -0.35
C ASP A 33 24.04 4.58 -0.81
N PHE A 34 23.02 5.43 -0.62
CA PHE A 34 21.67 5.20 -1.12
C PHE A 34 20.95 6.51 -1.40
N ILE A 35 19.93 6.42 -2.24
CA ILE A 35 19.03 7.52 -2.56
C ILE A 35 17.57 7.06 -2.44
N VAL A 36 16.69 7.97 -2.02
CA VAL A 36 15.24 7.81 -2.07
C VAL A 36 14.69 8.72 -3.14
N LEU A 37 14.04 8.16 -4.16
CA LEU A 37 13.39 8.92 -5.22
C LEU A 37 11.90 9.08 -4.88
N GLU A 38 11.46 10.33 -4.68
CA GLU A 38 10.08 10.67 -4.40
C GLU A 38 9.50 11.52 -5.53
N ARG A 39 8.34 11.12 -6.06
CA ARG A 39 7.68 11.84 -7.17
C ARG A 39 7.12 13.20 -6.80
N ALA A 40 6.84 13.42 -5.53
CA ALA A 40 6.30 14.67 -5.04
C ALA A 40 7.37 15.51 -4.31
N ASP A 41 6.99 16.71 -3.88
CA ASP A 41 7.81 17.72 -3.22
C ASP A 41 8.10 17.44 -1.72
N SER A 42 7.44 16.44 -1.15
CA SER A 42 7.52 16.17 0.29
C SER A 42 7.34 14.69 0.63
N VAL A 43 7.78 14.28 1.81
CA VAL A 43 7.58 12.93 2.33
C VAL A 43 6.13 12.68 2.73
N GLY A 44 5.75 11.39 2.88
CA GLY A 44 4.46 11.03 3.47
C GLY A 44 3.65 10.01 2.69
N GLY A 45 3.82 9.91 1.35
CA GLY A 45 3.10 8.95 0.52
C GLY A 45 1.58 9.03 0.72
N THR A 46 0.93 7.92 1.03
CA THR A 46 -0.53 7.85 1.29
C THR A 46 -1.03 8.93 2.26
N TRP A 47 -0.24 9.30 3.27
CA TRP A 47 -0.62 10.29 4.29
C TRP A 47 -0.35 11.75 3.88
N ARG A 48 0.42 11.98 2.82
CA ARG A 48 0.48 13.25 2.11
C ARG A 48 -0.70 13.38 1.15
N ASP A 49 -0.92 12.34 0.33
CA ASP A 49 -1.83 12.38 -0.81
C ASP A 49 -3.31 12.35 -0.41
N ASN A 50 -3.67 11.67 0.70
CA ASN A 50 -5.05 11.59 1.16
C ASN A 50 -5.33 12.65 2.22
N SER A 51 -5.71 13.83 1.78
CA SER A 51 -5.97 15.01 2.63
C SER A 51 -7.45 15.39 2.73
N TYR A 52 -8.34 14.51 2.28
CA TYR A 52 -9.80 14.75 2.32
C TYR A 52 -10.33 14.97 3.73
N PRO A 53 -11.45 15.68 3.90
CA PRO A 53 -12.07 15.93 5.20
C PRO A 53 -12.38 14.63 5.97
N GLY A 54 -11.99 14.60 7.23
CA GLY A 54 -12.17 13.41 8.08
C GLY A 54 -11.14 12.31 7.91
N CYS A 55 -10.13 12.47 7.04
CA CYS A 55 -9.10 11.47 6.79
C CYS A 55 -8.35 11.08 8.07
N ALA A 56 -8.41 9.80 8.41
CA ALA A 56 -7.81 9.26 9.62
C ALA A 56 -7.51 7.75 9.49
N CYS A 57 -6.58 7.26 10.30
CA CYS A 57 -6.27 5.85 10.34
C CYS A 57 -7.35 5.04 11.09
N ASP A 58 -7.63 3.83 10.60
CA ASP A 58 -8.51 2.85 11.22
C ASP A 58 -7.75 1.84 12.11
N VAL A 59 -6.45 2.04 12.29
CA VAL A 59 -5.59 1.29 13.20
C VAL A 59 -5.25 2.18 14.40
N PRO A 60 -5.22 1.65 15.64
CA PRO A 60 -4.84 2.44 16.82
C PRO A 60 -3.46 3.07 16.66
N SER A 61 -3.35 4.36 17.01
CA SER A 61 -2.16 5.21 16.75
C SER A 61 -0.86 4.62 17.29
N HIS A 62 -0.85 4.04 18.50
CA HIS A 62 0.34 3.42 19.08
C HIS A 62 0.79 2.15 18.34
N LEU A 63 -0.09 1.51 17.56
CA LEU A 63 0.26 0.40 16.69
C LEU A 63 0.63 0.87 15.28
N TYR A 64 0.13 2.04 14.86
CA TYR A 64 0.38 2.62 13.54
C TYR A 64 1.56 3.61 13.58
N SER A 65 2.69 3.16 14.09
CA SER A 65 3.98 3.86 14.13
C SER A 65 5.10 2.84 14.04
N PHE A 66 6.29 3.26 13.68
CA PHE A 66 7.45 2.39 13.72
C PHE A 66 7.79 1.96 15.16
N SER A 67 8.21 0.72 15.34
CA SER A 67 8.66 0.20 16.64
C SER A 67 9.94 0.87 17.12
N PHE A 68 10.75 1.32 16.18
CA PHE A 68 12.01 2.00 16.43
C PHE A 68 11.89 3.53 16.60
N ALA A 69 10.71 4.08 16.29
CA ALA A 69 10.37 5.50 16.44
C ALA A 69 8.96 5.63 17.05
N PRO A 70 8.73 5.18 18.30
CA PRO A 70 7.43 5.29 18.93
C PRO A 70 7.09 6.77 19.17
N ASN A 71 5.82 7.14 18.92
CA ASN A 71 5.35 8.49 19.22
C ASN A 71 4.54 8.49 20.53
N PRO A 72 5.01 9.15 21.61
CA PRO A 72 4.26 9.29 22.86
C PRO A 72 3.15 10.33 22.77
N ASP A 73 3.16 11.18 21.75
CA ASP A 73 2.36 12.41 21.66
C ASP A 73 1.12 12.29 20.79
N TRP A 74 0.69 11.08 20.46
CA TRP A 74 -0.54 10.91 19.72
C TRP A 74 -1.71 11.61 20.39
N PRO A 75 -2.47 12.48 19.69
CA PRO A 75 -3.58 13.23 20.31
C PRO A 75 -4.83 12.37 20.52
N ARG A 76 -5.00 11.31 19.74
CA ARG A 76 -6.18 10.43 19.75
C ARG A 76 -5.78 8.97 19.62
N THR A 77 -6.68 8.09 20.04
CA THR A 77 -6.48 6.63 19.87
C THR A 77 -6.47 6.21 18.42
N PHE A 78 -7.11 6.98 17.52
CA PHE A 78 -7.04 6.84 16.07
C PHE A 78 -6.73 8.22 15.48
N SER A 79 -5.47 8.44 15.11
CA SER A 79 -5.00 9.76 14.67
C SER A 79 -5.44 10.10 13.27
N GLY A 80 -5.75 11.38 13.06
CA GLY A 80 -6.03 11.94 11.74
C GLY A 80 -4.76 12.09 10.88
N GLN A 81 -5.00 12.24 9.61
CA GLN A 81 -3.99 12.35 8.55
C GLN A 81 -2.86 13.33 8.88
N ARG A 82 -3.19 14.57 9.28
CA ARG A 82 -2.20 15.61 9.60
C ARG A 82 -1.17 15.18 10.65
N HIS A 83 -1.61 14.40 11.66
CA HIS A 83 -0.72 13.94 12.73
C HIS A 83 0.18 12.80 12.26
N ILE A 84 -0.32 11.94 11.34
CA ILE A 84 0.47 10.84 10.78
C ILE A 84 1.48 11.40 9.77
N ARG A 85 1.09 12.39 8.96
CA ARG A 85 2.02 13.11 8.07
C ARG A 85 3.13 13.78 8.88
N ALA A 86 2.78 14.55 9.91
CA ALA A 86 3.75 15.20 10.79
C ALA A 86 4.69 14.18 11.48
N TYR A 87 4.18 12.99 11.84
CA TYR A 87 4.99 11.91 12.36
C TYR A 87 6.02 11.40 11.32
N LEU A 88 5.64 11.24 10.06
CA LEU A 88 6.55 10.82 8.99
C LEU A 88 7.62 11.88 8.70
N GLU A 89 7.25 13.15 8.68
CA GLU A 89 8.18 14.27 8.56
C GLU A 89 9.18 14.29 9.72
N HIS A 90 8.68 14.11 10.95
CA HIS A 90 9.54 13.99 12.14
C HIS A 90 10.51 12.80 12.05
N VAL A 91 10.07 11.65 11.55
CA VAL A 91 10.95 10.49 11.31
C VAL A 91 12.04 10.86 10.30
N ALA A 92 11.69 11.52 9.19
CA ALA A 92 12.68 11.94 8.20
C ALA A 92 13.74 12.89 8.79
N ASP A 93 13.33 13.79 9.69
CA ASP A 93 14.21 14.77 10.33
C ASP A 93 15.10 14.13 11.40
N VAL A 94 14.51 13.40 12.36
CA VAL A 94 15.26 12.77 13.48
C VAL A 94 16.29 11.77 12.97
N PHE A 95 15.96 11.01 11.93
CA PHE A 95 16.89 10.08 11.31
C PHE A 95 17.75 10.72 10.22
N ARG A 96 17.68 12.05 10.03
CA ARG A 96 18.48 12.83 9.06
C ARG A 96 18.43 12.22 7.66
N LEU A 97 17.22 11.92 7.17
CA LEU A 97 17.03 11.27 5.87
C LEU A 97 16.97 12.25 4.71
N ARG A 98 16.62 13.53 4.93
CA ARG A 98 16.41 14.52 3.87
C ARG A 98 17.56 14.64 2.87
N PRO A 99 18.86 14.60 3.27
CA PRO A 99 19.96 14.63 2.29
C PRO A 99 20.01 13.43 1.33
N HIS A 100 19.33 12.33 1.68
CA HIS A 100 19.23 11.14 0.84
C HIS A 100 17.95 11.09 0.03
N ILE A 101 17.04 12.08 0.15
CA ILE A 101 15.77 12.10 -0.59
C ILE A 101 15.85 13.11 -1.73
N ARG A 102 15.59 12.64 -2.95
CA ARG A 102 15.42 13.48 -4.11
C ARG A 102 13.92 13.59 -4.41
N PHE A 103 13.37 14.78 -4.13
CA PHE A 103 11.99 15.12 -4.44
C PHE A 103 11.80 15.43 -5.92
N ASP A 104 10.55 15.56 -6.37
CA ASP A 104 10.15 15.83 -7.76
C ASP A 104 10.82 14.85 -8.75
N SER A 105 11.11 13.64 -8.27
CA SER A 105 11.87 12.61 -8.95
C SER A 105 10.99 11.39 -9.24
N GLU A 106 10.09 11.52 -10.20
CA GLU A 106 9.25 10.41 -10.63
C GLU A 106 10.05 9.44 -11.47
N VAL A 107 10.13 8.18 -11.06
CA VAL A 107 10.73 7.09 -11.83
C VAL A 107 9.83 6.76 -13.01
N LYS A 108 10.37 6.89 -14.22
CA LYS A 108 9.68 6.60 -15.47
C LYS A 108 9.95 5.17 -15.96
N LYS A 109 11.18 4.68 -15.75
CA LYS A 109 11.58 3.34 -16.15
C LYS A 109 12.75 2.85 -15.29
N MET A 110 12.79 1.55 -15.04
CA MET A 110 13.91 0.84 -14.42
C MET A 110 14.20 -0.39 -15.27
N THR A 111 15.43 -0.53 -15.74
CA THR A 111 15.84 -1.65 -16.60
C THR A 111 17.03 -2.38 -15.99
N TRP A 112 16.92 -3.69 -15.88
CA TRP A 112 18.03 -4.51 -15.43
C TRP A 112 19.11 -4.63 -16.51
N ASN A 113 20.33 -4.29 -16.14
CA ASN A 113 21.51 -4.43 -16.99
C ASN A 113 22.28 -5.71 -16.59
N THR A 114 22.15 -6.75 -17.41
CA THR A 114 22.73 -8.07 -17.12
C THR A 114 24.27 -8.09 -17.19
N GLU A 115 24.88 -7.24 -18.01
CA GLU A 115 26.33 -7.17 -18.15
C GLU A 115 26.98 -6.49 -16.94
N LEU A 116 26.32 -5.42 -16.47
CA LEU A 116 26.79 -4.61 -15.35
C LEU A 116 26.21 -5.05 -14.01
N LEU A 117 25.27 -6.02 -13.98
CA LEU A 117 24.55 -6.48 -12.80
C LEU A 117 24.03 -5.31 -11.94
N ARG A 118 23.32 -4.38 -12.57
CA ARG A 118 22.74 -3.20 -11.92
C ARG A 118 21.44 -2.78 -12.59
N TRP A 119 20.70 -1.92 -11.93
CA TRP A 119 19.52 -1.26 -12.47
C TRP A 119 19.90 0.08 -13.08
N ASP A 120 19.51 0.33 -14.32
CA ASP A 120 19.53 1.63 -14.94
C ASP A 120 18.14 2.27 -14.73
N ILE A 121 18.11 3.47 -14.14
CA ILE A 121 16.90 4.14 -13.65
C ILE A 121 16.73 5.47 -14.35
N GLU A 122 15.60 5.64 -15.05
CA GLU A 122 15.19 6.88 -15.68
C GLU A 122 14.20 7.62 -14.76
N ALA A 123 14.54 8.81 -14.32
CA ALA A 123 13.69 9.63 -13.46
C ALA A 123 13.63 11.09 -13.93
N THR A 124 12.57 11.81 -13.56
CA THR A 124 12.35 13.19 -13.97
C THR A 124 13.46 14.16 -13.52
N ALA A 125 14.08 13.89 -12.37
CA ALA A 125 15.18 14.70 -11.82
C ALA A 125 16.58 14.21 -12.24
N GLY A 126 16.68 13.38 -13.29
CA GLY A 126 17.93 12.84 -13.81
C GLY A 126 18.04 11.34 -13.66
N ASN A 127 18.81 10.72 -14.58
CA ASN A 127 19.02 9.29 -14.63
C ASN A 127 20.15 8.87 -13.69
N LEU A 128 20.05 7.67 -13.16
CA LEU A 128 21.06 7.07 -12.29
C LEU A 128 21.08 5.54 -12.45
N SER A 129 22.06 4.90 -11.83
CA SER A 129 22.07 3.45 -11.70
C SER A 129 22.18 3.01 -10.25
N ALA A 130 21.73 1.78 -9.95
CA ALA A 130 21.79 1.23 -8.60
C ALA A 130 22.07 -0.30 -8.65
N ASP A 131 22.86 -0.80 -7.67
CA ASP A 131 23.07 -2.25 -7.53
C ASP A 131 21.78 -2.95 -7.07
N VAL A 132 21.00 -2.29 -6.20
CA VAL A 132 19.76 -2.82 -5.64
C VAL A 132 18.67 -1.77 -5.73
N VAL A 133 17.46 -2.18 -6.12
CA VAL A 133 16.24 -1.36 -6.11
C VAL A 133 15.27 -1.86 -5.04
N VAL A 134 14.79 -0.95 -4.20
CA VAL A 134 13.73 -1.21 -3.21
C VAL A 134 12.49 -0.39 -3.59
N SER A 135 11.53 -1.05 -4.22
CA SER A 135 10.24 -0.43 -4.56
C SER A 135 9.37 -0.29 -3.31
N ALA A 136 9.21 0.92 -2.82
CA ALA A 136 8.38 1.28 -1.66
C ALA A 136 7.22 2.20 -2.05
N THR A 137 6.71 2.05 -3.27
CA THR A 137 5.66 2.89 -3.88
C THR A 137 4.29 2.72 -3.22
N GLY A 138 4.07 1.58 -2.56
CA GLY A 138 2.81 1.25 -1.88
C GLY A 138 1.63 1.00 -2.83
N PRO A 139 0.65 0.18 -2.41
CA PRO A 139 -0.51 -0.18 -3.25
C PRO A 139 -1.64 0.85 -3.23
N LEU A 140 -1.59 1.88 -2.37
CA LEU A 140 -2.64 2.91 -2.23
C LEU A 140 -2.11 4.28 -2.65
N SER A 141 -1.49 4.35 -3.83
CA SER A 141 -0.84 5.57 -4.35
C SER A 141 -1.45 6.07 -5.65
N ASP A 142 -1.94 5.18 -6.51
CA ASP A 142 -2.47 5.54 -7.82
C ASP A 142 -3.98 5.35 -7.84
N PRO A 143 -4.78 6.45 -7.92
CA PRO A 143 -6.24 6.42 -7.90
C PRO A 143 -6.83 5.64 -9.05
N LYS A 144 -7.89 4.86 -8.76
CA LYS A 144 -8.65 4.14 -9.79
C LYS A 144 -10.00 4.81 -10.00
N ILE A 145 -10.10 5.59 -11.08
CA ILE A 145 -11.36 6.18 -11.54
C ILE A 145 -11.97 5.24 -12.58
N PRO A 146 -13.22 4.79 -12.41
CA PRO A 146 -13.88 3.94 -13.41
C PRO A 146 -14.13 4.72 -14.69
N ASP A 147 -14.08 4.02 -15.81
CA ASP A 147 -14.53 4.54 -17.10
C ASP A 147 -16.07 4.63 -17.09
N ILE A 148 -16.59 5.85 -17.14
CA ILE A 148 -18.02 6.13 -17.08
C ILE A 148 -18.39 6.99 -18.29
N PRO A 149 -19.29 6.54 -19.16
CA PRO A 149 -19.78 7.33 -20.29
C PRO A 149 -20.24 8.72 -19.87
N GLY A 150 -19.75 9.75 -20.53
CA GLY A 150 -20.09 11.15 -20.27
C GLY A 150 -19.26 11.85 -19.18
N LEU A 151 -18.35 11.14 -18.49
CA LEU A 151 -17.54 11.75 -17.43
C LEU A 151 -16.67 12.93 -17.91
N GLU A 152 -16.07 12.81 -19.09
CA GLU A 152 -15.21 13.87 -19.65
C GLU A 152 -15.99 15.13 -20.03
N SER A 153 -17.29 15.01 -20.31
CA SER A 153 -18.18 16.12 -20.67
C SER A 153 -18.93 16.71 -19.48
N PHE A 154 -18.70 16.20 -18.26
CA PHE A 154 -19.35 16.72 -17.07
C PHE A 154 -18.93 18.17 -16.81
N PRO A 155 -19.87 19.13 -16.73
CA PRO A 155 -19.55 20.55 -16.61
C PRO A 155 -19.11 20.97 -15.21
N GLY A 156 -19.35 20.14 -14.20
CA GLY A 156 -19.03 20.39 -12.81
C GLY A 156 -17.61 19.93 -12.43
N LYS A 157 -17.34 19.90 -11.14
CA LYS A 157 -16.03 19.49 -10.61
C LYS A 157 -15.94 17.98 -10.43
N VAL A 158 -14.83 17.39 -10.85
CA VAL A 158 -14.54 15.93 -10.68
C VAL A 158 -13.19 15.78 -10.00
N PHE A 159 -13.14 15.00 -8.91
CA PHE A 159 -11.88 14.61 -8.29
C PHE A 159 -11.98 13.29 -7.52
N HIS A 160 -10.83 12.66 -7.34
CA HIS A 160 -10.71 11.45 -6.51
C HIS A 160 -10.31 11.81 -5.07
N SER A 161 -10.74 11.00 -4.09
CA SER A 161 -10.42 11.22 -2.68
C SER A 161 -8.92 11.41 -2.39
N ALA A 162 -8.05 10.72 -3.12
CA ALA A 162 -6.59 10.86 -2.99
C ALA A 162 -6.01 12.05 -3.78
N ARG A 163 -6.84 12.85 -4.41
CA ARG A 163 -6.49 14.09 -5.13
C ARG A 163 -7.54 15.13 -4.79
N TRP A 164 -7.75 15.32 -3.47
CA TRP A 164 -8.76 16.25 -2.97
C TRP A 164 -8.47 17.67 -3.42
N ASP A 165 -9.45 18.31 -4.03
CA ASP A 165 -9.37 19.71 -4.41
C ASP A 165 -9.77 20.60 -3.24
N HIS A 166 -8.79 21.21 -2.58
CA HIS A 166 -8.99 22.07 -1.43
C HIS A 166 -9.49 23.47 -1.80
N ASP A 167 -9.35 23.85 -3.07
CA ASP A 167 -9.76 25.17 -3.56
C ASP A 167 -11.24 25.18 -4.00
N TYR A 168 -11.86 24.00 -4.11
CA TYR A 168 -13.27 23.87 -4.48
C TYR A 168 -14.17 23.85 -3.25
N ASP A 169 -14.98 24.92 -3.10
CA ASP A 169 -15.95 25.04 -2.01
C ASP A 169 -17.19 24.17 -2.28
N LEU A 170 -17.46 23.24 -1.37
CA LEU A 170 -18.62 22.35 -1.40
C LEU A 170 -19.89 22.93 -0.74
N ALA A 171 -19.78 24.08 -0.06
CA ALA A 171 -20.90 24.68 0.65
C ALA A 171 -22.09 24.95 -0.28
N GLY A 172 -23.25 24.42 0.08
CA GLY A 172 -24.48 24.56 -0.69
C GLY A 172 -24.54 23.82 -2.02
N LYS A 173 -23.51 23.02 -2.38
CA LYS A 173 -23.46 22.24 -3.62
C LYS A 173 -24.25 20.94 -3.52
N ARG A 174 -24.69 20.43 -4.67
CA ARG A 174 -25.20 19.07 -4.84
C ARG A 174 -24.01 18.18 -5.22
N VAL A 175 -23.74 17.17 -4.40
CA VAL A 175 -22.53 16.36 -4.54
C VAL A 175 -22.88 14.89 -4.74
N ALA A 176 -22.26 14.26 -5.74
CA ALA A 176 -22.24 12.80 -5.89
C ALA A 176 -20.99 12.23 -5.21
N MET A 177 -21.19 11.31 -4.25
CA MET A 177 -20.12 10.50 -3.70
C MET A 177 -20.17 9.10 -4.30
N VAL A 178 -19.18 8.73 -5.10
CA VAL A 178 -19.12 7.42 -5.77
C VAL A 178 -18.25 6.46 -4.97
N GLY A 179 -18.88 5.45 -4.38
CA GLY A 179 -18.21 4.45 -3.55
C GLY A 179 -18.49 4.61 -2.04
N THR A 180 -18.29 3.50 -1.33
CA THR A 180 -18.60 3.36 0.12
C THR A 180 -17.45 2.70 0.88
N GLY A 181 -16.21 2.85 0.37
CA GLY A 181 -15.00 2.34 1.00
C GLY A 181 -14.51 3.17 2.18
N ALA A 182 -13.28 2.88 2.63
CA ALA A 182 -12.68 3.52 3.82
C ALA A 182 -12.61 5.04 3.72
N SER A 183 -12.37 5.61 2.53
CA SER A 183 -12.39 7.06 2.32
C SER A 183 -13.80 7.62 2.40
N ALA A 184 -14.76 6.99 1.72
CA ALA A 184 -16.15 7.48 1.66
C ALA A 184 -16.83 7.55 3.04
N ILE A 185 -16.61 6.54 3.92
CA ILE A 185 -17.19 6.55 5.26
C ILE A 185 -16.65 7.67 6.17
N GLN A 186 -15.57 8.33 5.76
CA GLN A 186 -14.98 9.48 6.45
C GLN A 186 -15.36 10.79 5.77
N ILE A 187 -15.42 10.81 4.43
CA ILE A 187 -15.82 11.98 3.65
C ILE A 187 -17.29 12.31 3.88
N VAL A 188 -18.20 11.33 3.73
CA VAL A 188 -19.65 11.52 3.84
C VAL A 188 -20.05 12.28 5.10
N PRO A 189 -19.71 11.85 6.33
CA PRO A 189 -20.09 12.59 7.54
C PRO A 189 -19.39 13.95 7.68
N SER A 190 -18.28 14.16 6.96
CA SER A 190 -17.53 15.41 7.06
C SER A 190 -18.10 16.50 6.16
N ILE A 191 -18.61 16.14 4.97
CA ILE A 191 -19.15 17.11 4.00
C ILE A 191 -20.68 17.24 4.09
N GLN A 192 -21.38 16.24 4.64
CA GLN A 192 -22.85 16.22 4.73
C GLN A 192 -23.45 17.49 5.32
N PRO A 193 -22.89 18.09 6.41
CA PRO A 193 -23.47 19.32 6.99
C PRO A 193 -23.33 20.56 6.11
N GLU A 194 -22.41 20.55 5.13
CA GLU A 194 -22.05 21.72 4.33
C GLU A 194 -22.76 21.74 2.98
N VAL A 195 -23.06 20.55 2.43
CA VAL A 195 -23.65 20.41 1.09
C VAL A 195 -25.17 20.54 1.12
N SER A 196 -25.78 21.07 0.05
CA SER A 196 -27.24 21.14 -0.06
C SER A 196 -27.89 19.77 -0.27
N ARG A 197 -27.24 18.90 -1.04
CA ARG A 197 -27.65 17.52 -1.29
C ARG A 197 -26.44 16.63 -1.46
N LEU A 198 -26.45 15.44 -0.89
CA LEU A 198 -25.41 14.42 -1.03
C LEU A 198 -26.03 13.14 -1.56
N THR A 199 -25.65 12.73 -2.78
CA THR A 199 -26.07 11.45 -3.36
C THR A 199 -24.93 10.45 -3.28
N VAL A 200 -25.13 9.37 -2.52
CA VAL A 200 -24.10 8.33 -2.30
C VAL A 200 -24.41 7.13 -3.17
N PHE A 201 -23.58 6.91 -4.19
CA PHE A 201 -23.68 5.76 -5.11
C PHE A 201 -22.97 4.55 -4.49
N GLN A 202 -23.76 3.54 -4.15
CA GLN A 202 -23.33 2.35 -3.44
C GLN A 202 -23.53 1.10 -4.29
N ARG A 203 -22.47 0.56 -4.89
CA ARG A 203 -22.53 -0.73 -5.58
C ARG A 203 -22.73 -1.90 -4.62
N THR A 204 -22.07 -1.85 -3.46
CA THR A 204 -22.13 -2.88 -2.41
C THR A 204 -21.99 -2.21 -1.06
N PRO A 205 -22.90 -2.41 -0.11
CA PRO A 205 -22.82 -1.81 1.22
C PRO A 205 -21.63 -2.39 2.00
N PRO A 206 -20.91 -1.57 2.79
CA PRO A 206 -19.83 -2.05 3.64
C PRO A 206 -20.33 -2.48 5.01
N TRP A 207 -19.62 -3.40 5.66
CA TRP A 207 -19.74 -3.63 7.08
C TRP A 207 -19.06 -2.51 7.87
N VAL A 208 -19.83 -1.77 8.68
CA VAL A 208 -19.32 -0.67 9.48
C VAL A 208 -19.57 -0.93 10.98
N MET A 209 -18.49 -0.96 11.73
CA MET A 209 -18.47 -1.09 13.19
C MET A 209 -18.23 0.27 13.86
N PRO A 210 -18.66 0.45 15.11
CA PRO A 210 -18.36 1.66 15.85
C PRO A 210 -16.85 1.89 15.96
N ARG A 211 -16.42 3.12 15.75
CA ARG A 211 -15.05 3.55 16.01
C ARG A 211 -14.94 4.06 17.44
N VAL A 212 -14.32 3.27 18.31
CA VAL A 212 -14.09 3.65 19.71
C VAL A 212 -12.85 4.55 19.77
N ASP A 213 -13.04 5.81 19.38
CA ASP A 213 -11.99 6.81 19.36
C ASP A 213 -12.12 7.79 20.51
N ARG A 214 -11.04 8.09 21.20
CA ARG A 214 -10.98 9.09 22.27
C ARG A 214 -9.73 9.95 22.18
N ALA A 215 -9.80 11.12 22.77
CA ALA A 215 -8.61 11.93 23.02
C ALA A 215 -7.65 11.20 24.00
N ILE A 216 -6.38 11.29 23.75
CA ILE A 216 -5.32 10.87 24.68
C ILE A 216 -4.99 12.08 25.55
N SER A 217 -5.20 11.95 26.86
CA SER A 217 -5.04 13.06 27.80
C SER A 217 -3.59 13.55 27.89
N GLY A 218 -3.40 14.79 28.33
CA GLY A 218 -2.05 15.33 28.56
C GLY A 218 -1.26 14.50 29.58
N ALA A 219 -1.90 14.03 30.64
CA ALA A 219 -1.30 13.16 31.64
C ALA A 219 -0.83 11.82 31.05
N GLU A 220 -1.66 11.19 30.18
CA GLU A 220 -1.31 9.94 29.50
C GLU A 220 -0.10 10.16 28.56
N ARG A 221 -0.05 11.26 27.81
CA ARG A 221 1.09 11.61 26.96
C ARG A 221 2.35 11.89 27.79
N SER A 222 2.24 12.61 28.89
CA SER A 222 3.36 12.88 29.81
C SER A 222 3.91 11.58 30.40
N LEU A 223 3.04 10.64 30.78
CA LEU A 223 3.44 9.31 31.23
C LEU A 223 4.22 8.55 30.14
N HIS A 224 3.74 8.59 28.90
CA HIS A 224 4.41 7.91 27.77
C HIS A 224 5.78 8.52 27.45
N ARG A 225 5.95 9.85 27.62
CA ARG A 225 7.26 10.52 27.50
C ARG A 225 8.21 10.15 28.63
N ALA A 226 7.72 10.20 29.89
CA ALA A 226 8.54 9.91 31.06
C ALA A 226 8.92 8.43 31.16
N LEU A 227 8.04 7.54 30.75
CA LEU A 227 8.23 6.08 30.81
C LEU A 227 7.97 5.43 29.45
N PRO A 228 8.93 5.42 28.53
CA PRO A 228 8.79 4.85 27.16
C PRO A 228 8.36 3.39 27.14
N LEU A 229 8.60 2.63 28.21
CA LEU A 229 8.13 1.25 28.35
C LEU A 229 6.61 1.16 28.27
N THR A 230 5.87 2.15 28.78
CA THR A 230 4.40 2.17 28.74
C THR A 230 3.87 2.21 27.31
N THR A 231 4.52 2.97 26.41
CA THR A 231 4.20 2.99 24.97
C THR A 231 4.46 1.62 24.32
N ARG A 232 5.59 0.97 24.69
CA ARG A 232 5.93 -0.37 24.17
C ARG A 232 4.94 -1.44 24.65
N LEU A 233 4.57 -1.41 25.93
CA LEU A 233 3.58 -2.33 26.49
C LEU A 233 2.20 -2.14 25.83
N ARG A 234 1.76 -0.90 25.65
CA ARG A 234 0.51 -0.59 24.96
C ARG A 234 0.53 -1.09 23.51
N ARG A 235 1.63 -0.86 22.78
CA ARG A 235 1.81 -1.39 21.42
C ARG A 235 1.75 -2.91 21.40
N GLY A 236 2.43 -3.57 22.34
CA GLY A 236 2.43 -5.04 22.48
C GLY A 236 1.04 -5.61 22.77
N LEU A 237 0.28 -4.97 23.66
CA LEU A 237 -1.11 -5.36 23.96
C LEU A 237 -2.01 -5.24 22.71
N LEU A 238 -1.95 -4.09 22.02
CA LEU A 238 -2.73 -3.88 20.80
C LEU A 238 -2.35 -4.88 19.72
N TRP A 239 -1.08 -5.17 19.55
CA TRP A 239 -0.60 -6.20 18.64
C TRP A 239 -1.14 -7.59 19.00
N GLY A 240 -1.02 -8.00 20.26
CA GLY A 240 -1.52 -9.30 20.74
C GLY A 240 -3.02 -9.48 20.49
N ILE A 241 -3.83 -8.44 20.75
CA ILE A 241 -5.27 -8.46 20.44
C ILE A 241 -5.51 -8.71 18.94
N ARG A 242 -4.76 -8.04 18.06
CA ARG A 242 -4.89 -8.22 16.60
C ARG A 242 -4.44 -9.61 16.14
N GLU A 243 -3.39 -10.17 16.75
CA GLU A 243 -2.92 -11.55 16.50
C GLU A 243 -3.98 -12.60 16.88
N LEU A 244 -4.72 -12.36 17.96
CA LEU A 244 -5.85 -13.22 18.32
C LEU A 244 -7.03 -13.06 17.36
N GLN A 245 -7.40 -11.84 17.02
CA GLN A 245 -8.52 -11.55 16.12
C GLN A 245 -8.32 -12.16 14.73
N VAL A 246 -7.08 -12.22 14.19
CA VAL A 246 -6.85 -12.79 12.86
C VAL A 246 -7.23 -14.27 12.76
N GLN A 247 -7.29 -15.00 13.88
CA GLN A 247 -7.73 -16.41 13.89
C GLN A 247 -9.18 -16.56 13.39
N ALA A 248 -10.07 -15.64 13.77
CA ALA A 248 -11.45 -15.63 13.30
C ALA A 248 -11.55 -15.43 11.77
N PHE A 249 -10.64 -14.66 11.17
CA PHE A 249 -10.63 -14.44 9.71
C PHE A 249 -10.03 -15.61 8.92
N THR A 250 -9.08 -16.33 9.52
CA THR A 250 -8.26 -17.32 8.81
C THR A 250 -8.59 -18.78 9.15
N LYS A 251 -9.05 -19.07 10.38
CA LYS A 251 -9.29 -20.44 10.86
C LYS A 251 -10.74 -20.70 11.25
N HIS A 252 -11.43 -19.68 11.77
CA HIS A 252 -12.77 -19.83 12.36
C HIS A 252 -13.77 -18.79 11.79
N PRO A 253 -13.99 -18.71 10.46
CA PRO A 253 -14.89 -17.70 9.87
C PRO A 253 -16.34 -17.78 10.41
N GLY A 254 -16.77 -18.92 10.94
CA GLY A 254 -18.08 -19.09 11.56
C GLY A 254 -18.32 -18.22 12.79
N GLU A 255 -17.27 -17.90 13.56
CA GLU A 255 -17.34 -17.08 14.76
C GLU A 255 -17.64 -15.61 14.45
N LEU A 256 -17.43 -15.17 13.20
CA LEU A 256 -17.72 -13.81 12.75
C LEU A 256 -19.23 -13.46 12.77
N GLY A 257 -20.12 -14.45 12.87
CA GLY A 257 -21.57 -14.21 12.99
C GLY A 257 -21.97 -13.33 14.17
N PHE A 258 -21.26 -13.42 15.29
CA PHE A 258 -21.48 -12.52 16.43
C PHE A 258 -21.12 -11.07 16.08
N VAL A 259 -20.04 -10.86 15.35
CA VAL A 259 -19.58 -9.52 14.91
C VAL A 259 -20.59 -8.92 13.91
N GLU A 260 -21.19 -9.76 13.04
CA GLU A 260 -22.27 -9.33 12.12
C GLU A 260 -23.48 -8.79 12.90
N GLN A 261 -23.91 -9.49 13.97
CA GLN A 261 -25.02 -9.04 14.80
C GLN A 261 -24.73 -7.70 15.48
N LEU A 262 -23.49 -7.50 15.94
CA LEU A 262 -23.08 -6.21 16.52
C LEU A 262 -23.11 -5.10 15.46
N ALA A 263 -22.64 -5.37 14.24
CA ALA A 263 -22.67 -4.41 13.14
C ALA A 263 -24.11 -4.04 12.75
N LYS A 264 -25.01 -5.04 12.63
CA LYS A 264 -26.45 -4.82 12.37
C LYS A 264 -27.12 -4.01 13.47
N ARG A 265 -26.82 -4.30 14.74
CA ARG A 265 -27.35 -3.52 15.88
C ARG A 265 -26.85 -2.07 15.85
N ASN A 266 -25.56 -1.86 15.51
CA ASN A 266 -25.00 -0.51 15.36
C ASN A 266 -25.75 0.28 14.27
N MET A 267 -25.96 -0.31 13.10
CA MET A 267 -26.72 0.30 12.01
C MET A 267 -28.16 0.62 12.44
N ALA A 268 -28.88 -0.34 13.05
CA ALA A 268 -30.28 -0.17 13.47
C ALA A 268 -30.48 0.91 14.54
N ARG A 269 -29.44 1.25 15.31
CA ARG A 269 -29.48 2.37 16.27
C ARG A 269 -29.52 3.72 15.56
N ALA A 270 -28.79 3.88 14.46
CA ALA A 270 -28.69 5.12 13.72
C ALA A 270 -29.77 5.25 12.63
N ILE A 271 -30.03 4.18 11.87
CA ILE A 271 -30.97 4.16 10.75
C ILE A 271 -32.32 3.62 11.24
N LYS A 272 -33.36 4.46 11.30
CA LYS A 272 -34.69 4.04 11.73
C LYS A 272 -35.55 3.55 10.56
N ASP A 273 -35.35 4.12 9.38
CA ASP A 273 -36.04 3.70 8.15
C ASP A 273 -35.67 2.27 7.75
N PRO A 274 -36.67 1.35 7.66
CA PRO A 274 -36.42 -0.04 7.24
C PRO A 274 -35.92 -0.16 5.80
N ALA A 275 -36.38 0.72 4.90
CA ALA A 275 -36.00 0.68 3.49
C ALA A 275 -34.52 1.07 3.32
N LEU A 276 -34.09 2.13 4.01
CA LEU A 276 -32.68 2.53 4.04
C LEU A 276 -31.80 1.45 4.70
N ARG A 277 -32.28 0.83 5.80
CA ARG A 277 -31.53 -0.30 6.42
C ARG A 277 -31.34 -1.47 5.46
N ALA A 278 -32.38 -1.81 4.69
CA ALA A 278 -32.28 -2.87 3.69
C ALA A 278 -31.19 -2.56 2.66
N LYS A 279 -31.15 -1.32 2.12
CA LYS A 279 -30.13 -0.87 1.18
C LYS A 279 -28.71 -0.93 1.77
N LEU A 280 -28.55 -0.68 3.09
CA LEU A 280 -27.28 -0.60 3.78
C LEU A 280 -26.80 -1.92 4.41
N THR A 281 -27.60 -2.99 4.32
CA THR A 281 -27.25 -4.31 4.87
C THR A 281 -26.45 -5.12 3.85
N PRO A 282 -25.18 -5.48 4.17
CA PRO A 282 -24.40 -6.34 3.28
C PRO A 282 -24.98 -7.74 3.21
N ASP A 283 -24.88 -8.35 2.02
CA ASP A 283 -25.29 -9.73 1.70
C ASP A 283 -24.14 -10.75 1.79
N TYR A 284 -22.95 -10.31 2.16
CA TYR A 284 -21.76 -11.11 2.28
C TYR A 284 -21.26 -11.18 3.73
N ARG A 285 -20.44 -12.20 4.06
CA ARG A 285 -19.87 -12.40 5.40
C ARG A 285 -18.98 -11.25 5.83
N ILE A 286 -19.16 -10.75 7.07
CA ILE A 286 -18.29 -9.72 7.64
C ILE A 286 -16.83 -10.19 7.66
N GLY A 287 -15.91 -9.27 7.29
CA GLY A 287 -14.49 -9.58 7.15
C GLY A 287 -14.07 -10.04 5.76
N CYS A 288 -15.00 -10.41 4.87
CA CYS A 288 -14.69 -10.69 3.45
C CYS A 288 -14.04 -9.48 2.77
N LYS A 289 -14.58 -8.30 3.01
CA LYS A 289 -13.92 -6.99 2.79
C LYS A 289 -13.43 -6.45 4.11
N ARG A 290 -12.54 -5.46 4.07
CA ARG A 290 -12.11 -4.76 5.29
C ARG A 290 -13.31 -4.25 6.08
N ILE A 291 -13.38 -4.60 7.37
CA ILE A 291 -14.40 -4.05 8.28
C ILE A 291 -14.06 -2.59 8.53
N LEU A 292 -14.98 -1.70 8.20
CA LEU A 292 -14.78 -0.27 8.34
C LEU A 292 -15.18 0.21 9.75
N LEU A 293 -14.55 1.28 10.23
CA LEU A 293 -14.78 1.83 11.56
C LEU A 293 -15.28 3.26 11.45
N SER A 294 -16.55 3.48 11.80
CA SER A 294 -17.13 4.83 11.90
C SER A 294 -18.30 4.87 12.88
N SER A 295 -18.36 5.92 13.70
CA SER A 295 -19.50 6.20 14.55
C SER A 295 -20.40 7.31 13.99
N THR A 296 -20.00 7.95 12.88
CA THR A 296 -20.69 9.09 12.27
C THR A 296 -21.29 8.79 10.90
N TYR A 297 -20.86 7.72 10.22
CA TYR A 297 -21.30 7.40 8.86
C TYR A 297 -22.80 7.12 8.77
N TYR A 298 -23.33 6.18 9.57
CA TYR A 298 -24.75 5.89 9.55
C TYR A 298 -25.63 7.08 10.00
N PRO A 299 -25.28 7.85 11.05
CA PRO A 299 -25.97 9.10 11.37
C PRO A 299 -26.00 10.11 10.22
N ALA A 300 -24.92 10.24 9.46
CA ALA A 300 -24.89 11.12 8.29
C ALA A 300 -25.81 10.63 7.16
N LEU A 301 -25.83 9.32 6.90
CA LEU A 301 -26.72 8.73 5.89
C LEU A 301 -28.22 8.84 6.23
N ALA A 302 -28.55 9.08 7.51
CA ALA A 302 -29.93 9.24 7.97
C ALA A 302 -30.43 10.69 7.89
N GLN A 303 -29.62 11.64 7.40
CA GLN A 303 -30.03 13.03 7.26
C GLN A 303 -30.89 13.26 6.02
N ASP A 304 -31.80 14.24 6.07
CA ASP A 304 -32.77 14.53 5.01
C ASP A 304 -32.13 14.99 3.68
N ASN A 305 -30.91 15.53 3.73
CA ASN A 305 -30.17 15.95 2.57
C ASN A 305 -29.26 14.86 1.97
N VAL A 306 -29.42 13.59 2.39
CA VAL A 306 -28.61 12.47 1.87
C VAL A 306 -29.49 11.41 1.21
N ASP A 307 -29.16 11.09 -0.02
CA ASP A 307 -29.74 9.97 -0.76
C ASP A 307 -28.74 8.83 -0.90
N VAL A 308 -29.17 7.61 -0.60
CA VAL A 308 -28.38 6.40 -0.88
C VAL A 308 -28.98 5.69 -2.08
N VAL A 309 -28.23 5.64 -3.16
CA VAL A 309 -28.58 4.94 -4.41
C VAL A 309 -27.92 3.57 -4.41
N ALA A 310 -28.76 2.52 -4.40
CA ALA A 310 -28.30 1.13 -4.43
C ALA A 310 -27.94 0.73 -5.86
N GLY A 311 -26.77 1.13 -6.31
CA GLY A 311 -26.26 0.89 -7.66
C GLY A 311 -24.96 1.63 -7.87
N GLY A 312 -24.15 1.19 -8.83
CA GLY A 312 -22.99 1.94 -9.30
C GLY A 312 -23.44 3.12 -10.17
N LEU A 313 -22.64 4.16 -10.25
CA LEU A 313 -22.76 5.19 -11.28
C LEU A 313 -22.49 4.54 -12.64
N SER A 314 -23.40 4.70 -13.58
CA SER A 314 -23.35 4.04 -14.90
C SER A 314 -23.14 5.00 -16.07
N GLU A 315 -23.65 6.23 -15.95
CA GLU A 315 -23.62 7.22 -17.03
C GLU A 315 -23.70 8.64 -16.46
N ILE A 316 -23.22 9.62 -17.24
CA ILE A 316 -23.34 11.04 -16.95
C ILE A 316 -23.92 11.73 -18.18
N ARG A 317 -24.97 12.53 -17.99
CA ARG A 317 -25.65 13.31 -19.04
C ARG A 317 -25.67 14.79 -18.65
N GLY A 318 -24.75 15.58 -19.16
CA GLY A 318 -24.60 16.97 -18.72
C GLY A 318 -24.30 17.03 -17.22
N SER A 319 -25.14 17.69 -16.42
CA SER A 319 -25.03 17.76 -14.96
C SER A 319 -25.74 16.61 -14.21
N THR A 320 -26.40 15.70 -14.93
CA THR A 320 -27.14 14.59 -14.36
C THR A 320 -26.29 13.33 -14.30
N VAL A 321 -26.15 12.75 -13.12
CA VAL A 321 -25.52 11.44 -12.89
C VAL A 321 -26.61 10.36 -12.84
N VAL A 322 -26.39 9.22 -13.52
CA VAL A 322 -27.35 8.14 -13.67
C VAL A 322 -26.78 6.86 -13.06
N ALA A 323 -27.52 6.24 -12.18
CA ALA A 323 -27.18 4.94 -11.59
C ALA A 323 -27.57 3.77 -12.49
N ALA A 324 -27.02 2.58 -12.21
CA ALA A 324 -27.33 1.36 -12.95
C ALA A 324 -28.81 0.90 -12.83
N ASP A 325 -29.54 1.38 -11.81
CA ASP A 325 -30.98 1.14 -11.64
C ASP A 325 -31.87 2.22 -12.28
N GLY A 326 -31.26 3.17 -13.00
CA GLY A 326 -31.97 4.27 -13.67
C GLY A 326 -32.22 5.48 -12.77
N THR A 327 -31.84 5.47 -11.49
CA THR A 327 -31.97 6.63 -10.61
C THR A 327 -31.09 7.78 -11.11
N GLU A 328 -31.67 8.97 -11.23
CA GLU A 328 -31.00 10.18 -11.71
C GLU A 328 -30.84 11.19 -10.57
N ALA A 329 -29.73 11.93 -10.60
CA ALA A 329 -29.50 13.07 -9.70
C ALA A 329 -28.72 14.16 -10.44
N GLU A 330 -29.18 15.42 -10.30
CA GLU A 330 -28.40 16.58 -10.72
C GLU A 330 -27.34 16.92 -9.69
N VAL A 331 -26.10 17.12 -10.14
CA VAL A 331 -24.97 17.40 -9.23
C VAL A 331 -24.04 18.47 -9.80
N ASP A 332 -23.37 19.18 -8.88
CA ASP A 332 -22.40 20.22 -9.18
C ASP A 332 -20.97 19.67 -9.05
N ALA A 333 -20.79 18.56 -8.33
CA ALA A 333 -19.50 17.91 -8.17
C ALA A 333 -19.64 16.40 -8.03
N ILE A 334 -18.61 15.65 -8.52
CA ILE A 334 -18.49 14.20 -8.39
C ILE A 334 -17.19 13.89 -7.65
N ILE A 335 -17.30 13.18 -6.54
CA ILE A 335 -16.17 12.74 -5.71
C ILE A 335 -16.04 11.22 -5.82
N PHE A 336 -14.91 10.76 -6.37
CA PHE A 336 -14.61 9.33 -6.47
C PHE A 336 -13.90 8.81 -5.21
N GLY A 337 -14.54 7.90 -4.49
CA GLY A 337 -13.97 7.07 -3.42
C GLY A 337 -13.83 5.63 -3.88
N THR A 338 -13.36 5.42 -5.11
CA THR A 338 -13.37 4.16 -5.85
C THR A 338 -12.11 3.31 -5.66
N GLY A 339 -11.19 3.77 -4.82
CA GLY A 339 -9.97 3.05 -4.44
C GLY A 339 -8.81 3.26 -5.40
N PHE A 340 -7.93 2.26 -5.49
CA PHE A 340 -6.60 2.38 -6.09
C PHE A 340 -6.30 1.18 -6.96
N HIS A 341 -5.28 1.30 -7.81
CA HIS A 341 -4.68 0.21 -8.58
C HIS A 341 -3.82 -0.67 -7.67
N VAL A 342 -4.45 -1.66 -7.01
CA VAL A 342 -3.79 -2.52 -6.02
C VAL A 342 -3.23 -3.80 -6.62
N THR A 343 -3.96 -4.43 -7.55
CA THR A 343 -3.59 -5.68 -8.22
C THR A 343 -3.02 -5.47 -9.61
N ASP A 344 -3.10 -4.25 -10.10
CA ASP A 344 -2.65 -3.74 -11.40
C ASP A 344 -1.79 -2.49 -11.20
N MET A 345 -0.77 -2.57 -10.35
CA MET A 345 0.06 -1.41 -9.94
C MET A 345 0.81 -0.80 -11.13
N PRO A 346 0.65 0.51 -11.46
CA PRO A 346 1.29 1.14 -12.61
C PRO A 346 2.82 1.08 -12.59
N ILE A 347 3.44 1.02 -11.42
CA ILE A 347 4.89 0.88 -11.31
C ILE A 347 5.40 -0.43 -11.95
N ALA A 348 4.58 -1.49 -12.01
CA ALA A 348 4.99 -2.76 -12.59
C ALA A 348 5.24 -2.68 -14.10
N GLU A 349 4.64 -1.74 -14.80
CA GLU A 349 4.88 -1.48 -16.22
C GLU A 349 6.25 -0.82 -16.48
N ARG A 350 6.80 -0.18 -15.44
CA ARG A 350 8.05 0.61 -15.50
C ARG A 350 9.28 -0.19 -15.09
N VAL A 351 9.12 -1.44 -14.67
CA VAL A 351 10.21 -2.31 -14.21
C VAL A 351 10.46 -3.39 -15.25
N VAL A 352 11.60 -3.36 -15.92
CA VAL A 352 12.00 -4.30 -16.98
C VAL A 352 13.08 -5.25 -16.44
N GLY A 353 12.76 -6.54 -16.42
CA GLY A 353 13.62 -7.61 -15.88
C GLY A 353 14.75 -8.05 -16.82
N ALA A 354 15.43 -9.11 -16.41
CA ALA A 354 16.60 -9.65 -17.10
C ALA A 354 16.30 -10.25 -18.47
N ASP A 355 15.07 -10.67 -18.70
CA ASP A 355 14.61 -11.24 -19.99
C ASP A 355 13.90 -10.18 -20.88
N GLY A 356 13.95 -8.91 -20.50
CA GLY A 356 13.35 -7.80 -21.23
C GLY A 356 11.83 -7.63 -21.00
N ARG A 357 11.18 -8.51 -20.25
CA ARG A 357 9.76 -8.36 -19.90
C ARG A 357 9.58 -7.40 -18.73
N THR A 358 8.44 -6.71 -18.75
CA THR A 358 8.03 -5.90 -17.62
C THR A 358 7.53 -6.76 -16.45
N LEU A 359 7.54 -6.20 -15.26
CA LEU A 359 6.96 -6.85 -14.08
C LEU A 359 5.45 -7.04 -14.24
N ALA A 360 4.77 -6.10 -14.93
CA ALA A 360 3.34 -6.22 -15.26
C ALA A 360 3.06 -7.42 -16.17
N GLU A 361 3.88 -7.62 -17.21
CA GLU A 361 3.78 -8.82 -18.07
C GLU A 361 4.04 -10.10 -17.30
N THR A 362 4.99 -10.09 -16.36
CA THR A 362 5.29 -11.24 -15.50
C THR A 362 4.13 -11.54 -14.54
N TRP A 363 3.42 -10.53 -14.09
CA TRP A 363 2.29 -10.63 -13.17
C TRP A 363 0.91 -10.68 -13.86
N LYS A 364 0.84 -10.80 -15.18
CA LYS A 364 -0.42 -10.81 -15.95
C LYS A 364 -1.44 -11.86 -15.46
N ASP A 365 -0.95 -13.02 -15.01
CA ASP A 365 -1.77 -14.10 -14.48
C ASP A 365 -1.98 -14.03 -12.95
N GLY A 366 -1.63 -12.87 -12.36
CA GLY A 366 -1.73 -12.56 -10.94
C GLY A 366 -0.36 -12.32 -10.29
N MET A 367 -0.29 -11.34 -9.42
CA MET A 367 0.94 -10.95 -8.74
C MET A 367 1.48 -12.09 -7.88
N ALA A 368 2.79 -12.37 -8.01
CA ALA A 368 3.50 -13.38 -7.24
C ALA A 368 4.91 -12.91 -6.90
N ALA A 369 5.33 -13.11 -5.65
CA ALA A 369 6.69 -12.81 -5.21
C ALA A 369 7.10 -13.75 -4.06
N LEU A 370 8.36 -14.05 -3.95
CA LEU A 370 8.93 -14.77 -2.81
C LEU A 370 8.83 -13.86 -1.57
N ARG A 371 8.12 -14.32 -0.54
CA ARG A 371 7.84 -13.57 0.70
C ARG A 371 7.24 -12.17 0.48
N GLY A 372 6.53 -12.00 -0.66
CA GLY A 372 5.99 -10.70 -1.04
C GLY A 372 7.05 -9.63 -1.29
N ALA A 373 8.30 -10.03 -1.55
CA ALA A 373 9.43 -9.12 -1.73
C ALA A 373 10.12 -9.27 -3.09
N SER A 374 10.55 -10.46 -3.49
CA SER A 374 11.37 -10.67 -4.69
C SER A 374 10.61 -11.40 -5.78
N ALA A 375 10.58 -10.85 -7.00
CA ALA A 375 10.02 -11.48 -8.18
C ALA A 375 11.13 -12.22 -8.97
N ALA A 376 10.82 -13.36 -9.60
CA ALA A 376 11.74 -14.09 -10.44
C ALA A 376 11.98 -13.36 -11.76
N GLY A 377 13.24 -13.30 -12.21
CA GLY A 377 13.66 -12.55 -13.40
C GLY A 377 13.94 -11.07 -13.13
N PHE A 378 13.88 -10.63 -11.87
CA PHE A 378 14.17 -9.26 -11.44
C PHE A 378 15.27 -9.26 -10.38
N PRO A 379 16.53 -9.47 -10.78
CA PRO A 379 17.64 -9.59 -9.85
C PRO A 379 17.83 -8.32 -9.04
N ASN A 380 18.19 -8.45 -7.76
CA ASN A 380 18.41 -7.32 -6.86
C ASN A 380 17.25 -6.30 -6.78
N TRP A 381 16.03 -6.75 -7.12
CA TRP A 381 14.83 -5.95 -6.96
C TRP A 381 13.97 -6.48 -5.80
N MET A 382 13.51 -5.59 -4.96
CA MET A 382 12.64 -5.91 -3.84
C MET A 382 11.46 -4.93 -3.77
N THR A 383 10.29 -5.44 -3.37
CA THR A 383 9.14 -4.57 -3.06
C THR A 383 8.79 -4.62 -1.57
N ILE A 384 8.48 -3.47 -1.01
CA ILE A 384 7.85 -3.32 0.31
C ILE A 384 6.34 -3.21 0.10
N ILE A 385 5.57 -4.03 0.80
CA ILE A 385 4.12 -4.20 0.60
C ILE A 385 3.82 -4.75 -0.81
N GLY A 386 4.52 -5.81 -1.17
CA GLY A 386 4.24 -6.55 -2.41
C GLY A 386 3.14 -7.61 -2.25
N PRO A 387 3.06 -8.59 -3.17
CA PRO A 387 2.01 -9.59 -3.21
C PRO A 387 1.83 -10.35 -1.89
N ASN A 388 0.57 -10.52 -1.47
CA ASN A 388 0.17 -11.23 -0.25
C ASN A 388 0.84 -10.72 1.05
N THR A 389 1.02 -9.41 1.17
CA THR A 389 1.51 -8.78 2.40
C THR A 389 0.47 -7.89 3.08
N GLY A 390 -0.66 -7.64 2.43
CA GLY A 390 -1.77 -6.85 2.98
C GLY A 390 -2.38 -7.49 4.22
N LEU A 391 -2.98 -6.69 5.10
CA LEU A 391 -3.64 -7.15 6.32
C LEU A 391 -5.09 -6.70 6.37
N GLY A 392 -6.00 -7.63 6.63
CA GLY A 392 -7.43 -7.32 6.78
C GLY A 392 -7.79 -6.66 8.12
N ASN A 393 -6.97 -6.79 9.17
CA ASN A 393 -7.34 -6.43 10.54
C ASN A 393 -6.25 -5.80 11.40
N SER A 394 -5.02 -5.62 10.90
CA SER A 394 -3.89 -5.13 11.71
C SER A 394 -3.11 -4.03 11.01
N SER A 395 -1.99 -3.61 11.61
CA SER A 395 -1.14 -2.53 11.12
C SER A 395 -0.20 -2.99 10.02
N MET A 396 -0.24 -2.33 8.88
CA MET A 396 0.72 -2.55 7.79
C MET A 396 2.17 -2.25 8.18
N ILE A 397 2.39 -1.43 9.22
CA ILE A 397 3.73 -1.12 9.70
C ILE A 397 4.46 -2.39 10.20
N LEU A 398 3.73 -3.36 10.77
CA LEU A 398 4.31 -4.64 11.19
C LEU A 398 4.83 -5.45 9.99
N MET A 399 4.12 -5.41 8.87
CA MET A 399 4.54 -6.08 7.64
C MET A 399 5.73 -5.35 6.99
N ILE A 400 5.68 -4.02 6.95
CA ILE A 400 6.80 -3.18 6.50
C ILE A 400 8.05 -3.53 7.30
N GLU A 401 8.01 -3.46 8.64
CA GLU A 401 9.15 -3.76 9.49
C GLU A 401 9.71 -5.18 9.29
N SER A 402 8.83 -6.14 9.01
CA SER A 402 9.24 -7.52 8.71
C SER A 402 9.99 -7.59 7.37
N GLN A 403 9.51 -6.90 6.34
CA GLN A 403 10.20 -6.83 5.04
C GLN A 403 11.48 -5.98 5.09
N LEU A 404 11.55 -4.94 5.94
CA LEU A 404 12.78 -4.19 6.17
C LEU A 404 13.88 -5.06 6.81
N ASN A 405 13.51 -5.98 7.70
CA ASN A 405 14.45 -6.96 8.24
C ASN A 405 14.95 -7.92 7.15
N TYR A 406 14.04 -8.37 6.27
CA TYR A 406 14.39 -9.23 5.14
C TYR A 406 15.33 -8.51 4.15
N MET A 407 15.02 -7.25 3.83
CA MET A 407 15.88 -6.39 3.00
C MET A 407 17.29 -6.24 3.59
N ALA A 408 17.40 -5.98 4.88
CA ALA A 408 18.69 -5.83 5.52
C ALA A 408 19.51 -7.13 5.51
N ASP A 409 18.84 -8.27 5.68
CA ASP A 409 19.51 -9.57 5.58
C ASP A 409 19.91 -9.87 4.12
N TYR A 410 19.07 -9.52 3.15
CA TYR A 410 19.38 -9.64 1.72
C TYR A 410 20.67 -8.87 1.35
N LEU A 411 20.77 -7.62 1.80
CA LEU A 411 21.97 -6.80 1.54
C LEU A 411 23.22 -7.38 2.23
N ARG A 412 23.09 -7.93 3.43
CA ARG A 412 24.19 -8.65 4.10
C ARG A 412 24.63 -9.89 3.36
N GLN A 413 23.68 -10.64 2.77
CA GLN A 413 24.04 -11.80 1.93
C GLN A 413 24.83 -11.38 0.68
N LEU A 414 24.47 -10.26 0.04
CA LEU A 414 25.27 -9.71 -1.07
C LEU A 414 26.69 -9.35 -0.61
N ASP A 415 26.83 -8.74 0.57
CA ASP A 415 28.17 -8.42 1.12
C ASP A 415 28.99 -9.69 1.40
N VAL A 416 28.38 -10.72 1.98
CA VAL A 416 29.05 -12.01 2.28
C VAL A 416 29.50 -12.72 1.01
N LEU A 417 28.67 -12.67 -0.05
CA LEU A 417 29.02 -13.28 -1.35
C LEU A 417 30.18 -12.58 -2.05
N GLY A 418 30.40 -11.31 -1.74
CA GLY A 418 31.51 -10.47 -2.19
C GLY A 418 31.56 -10.25 -3.70
N GLY A 419 32.28 -9.21 -4.11
CA GLY A 419 32.39 -8.80 -5.51
C GLY A 419 31.07 -8.28 -6.09
N ARG A 420 31.01 -8.14 -7.41
CA ARG A 420 29.79 -7.76 -8.10
C ARG A 420 28.90 -8.99 -8.26
N VAL A 421 27.79 -9.04 -7.52
CA VAL A 421 26.84 -10.16 -7.50
C VAL A 421 25.41 -9.65 -7.50
N ALA A 422 24.50 -10.46 -8.04
CA ALA A 422 23.08 -10.24 -7.89
C ALA A 422 22.37 -11.53 -7.46
N LEU A 423 21.29 -11.39 -6.73
CA LEU A 423 20.42 -12.48 -6.32
C LEU A 423 19.11 -12.38 -7.09
N ASP A 424 18.77 -13.42 -7.85
CA ASP A 424 17.48 -13.54 -8.53
C ASP A 424 16.66 -14.65 -7.87
N ALA A 425 15.43 -14.35 -7.49
CA ALA A 425 14.55 -15.34 -6.87
C ALA A 425 14.26 -16.48 -7.86
N ARG A 426 14.53 -17.75 -7.46
CA ARG A 426 14.26 -18.89 -8.34
C ARG A 426 12.76 -19.01 -8.61
N PRO A 427 12.33 -19.22 -9.86
CA PRO A 427 10.91 -19.43 -10.20
C PRO A 427 10.27 -20.56 -9.36
N SER A 428 11.02 -21.64 -9.08
CA SER A 428 10.56 -22.74 -8.23
C SER A 428 10.25 -22.30 -6.80
N ALA A 429 11.07 -21.43 -6.22
CA ALA A 429 10.88 -20.90 -4.86
C ALA A 429 9.69 -19.93 -4.81
N VAL A 430 9.58 -19.01 -5.78
CA VAL A 430 8.43 -18.12 -5.93
C VAL A 430 7.13 -18.92 -6.03
N ASN A 431 7.10 -19.94 -6.90
CA ASN A 431 5.92 -20.78 -7.11
C ASN A 431 5.56 -21.61 -5.87
N ALA A 432 6.56 -22.18 -5.18
CA ALA A 432 6.34 -22.95 -3.95
C ALA A 432 5.76 -22.08 -2.83
N TRP A 433 6.32 -20.87 -2.63
CA TRP A 433 5.81 -19.89 -1.67
C TRP A 433 4.37 -19.50 -1.97
N ASN A 434 4.09 -19.07 -3.20
CA ASN A 434 2.75 -18.61 -3.58
C ASN A 434 1.72 -19.73 -3.53
N ARG A 435 2.05 -20.96 -3.92
CA ARG A 435 1.18 -22.13 -3.77
C ARG A 435 0.79 -22.36 -2.31
N LYS A 436 1.76 -22.29 -1.37
CA LYS A 436 1.52 -22.40 0.06
C LYS A 436 0.59 -21.30 0.58
N VAL A 437 0.78 -20.05 0.12
CA VAL A 437 -0.06 -18.90 0.48
C VAL A 437 -1.49 -19.12 -0.04
N GLN A 438 -1.66 -19.48 -1.33
CA GLN A 438 -2.96 -19.69 -1.93
C GLN A 438 -3.71 -20.89 -1.31
N GLU A 439 -3.03 -21.97 -0.92
CA GLU A 439 -3.66 -23.07 -0.23
C GLU A 439 -4.24 -22.64 1.13
N ARG A 440 -3.50 -21.82 1.87
CA ARG A 440 -3.99 -21.26 3.15
C ARG A 440 -5.17 -20.30 2.92
N MET A 441 -5.13 -19.56 1.81
CA MET A 441 -6.16 -18.55 1.46
C MET A 441 -7.54 -19.18 1.26
N LYS A 442 -7.64 -20.39 0.72
CA LYS A 442 -8.90 -21.10 0.44
C LYS A 442 -9.86 -21.18 1.63
N ARG A 443 -9.36 -21.22 2.85
CA ARG A 443 -10.15 -21.36 4.08
C ARG A 443 -10.49 -20.04 4.76
N THR A 444 -9.92 -18.94 4.29
CA THR A 444 -10.11 -17.62 4.91
C THR A 444 -11.45 -17.00 4.52
N VAL A 445 -11.98 -16.13 5.36
CA VAL A 445 -13.20 -15.37 5.06
C VAL A 445 -13.05 -14.51 3.80
N TRP A 446 -11.84 -14.10 3.44
CA TRP A 446 -11.56 -13.30 2.25
C TRP A 446 -11.87 -14.04 0.96
N ASN A 447 -11.80 -15.37 0.95
CA ASN A 447 -12.14 -16.21 -0.20
C ASN A 447 -13.49 -16.92 -0.07
N THR A 448 -13.97 -17.17 1.18
CA THR A 448 -15.21 -17.91 1.41
C THR A 448 -16.41 -17.03 1.75
N GLY A 449 -16.18 -15.73 1.95
CA GLY A 449 -17.19 -14.82 2.47
C GLY A 449 -18.22 -14.31 1.47
N GLY A 450 -18.14 -14.68 0.18
CA GLY A 450 -19.15 -14.37 -0.83
C GLY A 450 -19.11 -12.95 -1.38
N CYS A 451 -17.99 -12.23 -1.25
CA CYS A 451 -17.86 -10.86 -1.75
C CYS A 451 -16.87 -10.73 -2.91
N THR A 452 -17.12 -9.79 -3.81
CA THR A 452 -16.09 -9.26 -4.72
C THR A 452 -15.37 -8.12 -4.03
N SER A 453 -14.06 -8.25 -3.80
CA SER A 453 -13.25 -7.25 -3.10
C SER A 453 -12.01 -6.87 -3.91
N TRP A 454 -11.41 -5.71 -3.59
CA TRP A 454 -10.13 -5.27 -4.15
C TRP A 454 -8.93 -6.14 -3.72
N TYR A 455 -9.17 -7.16 -2.88
CA TYR A 455 -8.18 -8.18 -2.54
C TYR A 455 -7.95 -9.18 -3.68
N LEU A 456 -8.94 -9.31 -4.58
CA LEU A 456 -8.93 -10.25 -5.69
C LEU A 456 -8.44 -9.57 -6.97
N ASP A 457 -7.60 -10.27 -7.71
CA ASP A 457 -7.23 -9.88 -9.06
C ASP A 457 -8.36 -10.20 -10.08
N ALA A 458 -8.13 -9.88 -11.35
CA ALA A 458 -9.08 -10.12 -12.43
C ALA A 458 -9.46 -11.61 -12.60
N ASN A 459 -8.59 -12.54 -12.15
CA ASN A 459 -8.79 -13.99 -12.20
C ASN A 459 -9.45 -14.54 -10.91
N GLY A 460 -9.87 -13.66 -10.00
CA GLY A 460 -10.49 -14.05 -8.73
C GLY A 460 -9.50 -14.61 -7.69
N ARG A 461 -8.18 -14.48 -7.90
CA ARG A 461 -7.16 -14.90 -6.94
C ARG A 461 -6.89 -13.78 -5.93
N ASN A 462 -6.76 -14.15 -4.67
CA ASN A 462 -6.38 -13.20 -3.64
C ASN A 462 -4.85 -13.03 -3.63
N THR A 463 -4.37 -12.01 -4.32
CA THR A 463 -2.94 -11.67 -4.42
C THR A 463 -2.53 -10.57 -3.45
N THR A 464 -3.44 -10.07 -2.62
CA THR A 464 -3.21 -8.89 -1.78
C THR A 464 -2.96 -9.24 -0.32
N VAL A 465 -3.81 -10.08 0.30
CA VAL A 465 -3.82 -10.28 1.76
C VAL A 465 -2.92 -11.45 2.18
N TRP A 466 -2.29 -11.31 3.34
CA TRP A 466 -1.55 -12.38 4.01
C TRP A 466 -2.50 -13.28 4.82
N PRO A 467 -2.55 -14.61 4.56
CA PRO A 467 -3.47 -15.53 5.23
C PRO A 467 -2.92 -16.09 6.56
N GLY A 468 -2.45 -15.22 7.43
CA GLY A 468 -1.88 -15.63 8.70
C GLY A 468 -1.63 -14.50 9.68
N THR A 469 -0.99 -14.81 10.79
CA THR A 469 -0.57 -13.82 11.79
C THR A 469 0.63 -13.00 11.30
N THR A 470 0.81 -11.80 11.85
CA THR A 470 2.00 -11.00 11.55
C THR A 470 3.26 -11.64 12.15
N THR A 471 3.11 -12.42 13.22
CA THR A 471 4.19 -13.23 13.82
C THR A 471 4.69 -14.30 12.86
N GLU A 472 3.78 -15.00 12.16
CA GLU A 472 4.17 -16.01 11.15
C GLU A 472 4.92 -15.35 9.98
N PHE A 473 4.43 -14.20 9.51
CA PHE A 473 5.11 -13.46 8.44
C PHE A 473 6.50 -12.99 8.86
N ARG A 474 6.62 -12.41 10.06
CA ARG A 474 7.91 -11.98 10.62
C ARG A 474 8.91 -13.12 10.76
N ARG A 475 8.47 -14.34 11.09
CA ARG A 475 9.34 -15.53 11.12
C ARG A 475 9.78 -15.93 9.71
N ALA A 476 8.86 -15.92 8.75
CA ALA A 476 9.14 -16.26 7.35
C ALA A 476 10.09 -15.27 6.66
N THR A 477 10.11 -14.00 7.10
CA THR A 477 10.96 -12.92 6.56
C THR A 477 12.16 -12.60 7.46
N ARG A 478 12.52 -13.50 8.39
CA ARG A 478 13.61 -13.25 9.33
C ARG A 478 14.98 -13.28 8.65
N GLN A 479 15.16 -14.19 7.71
CA GLN A 479 16.43 -14.44 7.02
C GLN A 479 16.16 -14.79 5.56
N VAL A 480 17.12 -14.48 4.70
CA VAL A 480 17.19 -14.91 3.31
C VAL A 480 17.76 -16.32 3.28
N ASP A 481 17.08 -17.21 2.58
CA ASP A 481 17.62 -18.53 2.24
C ASP A 481 18.23 -18.46 0.84
N LEU A 482 19.55 -18.53 0.75
CA LEU A 482 20.26 -18.46 -0.52
C LEU A 482 19.91 -19.62 -1.46
N ALA A 483 19.40 -20.74 -0.96
CA ALA A 483 18.93 -21.83 -1.81
C ALA A 483 17.70 -21.43 -2.66
N GLU A 484 16.96 -20.44 -2.24
CA GLU A 484 15.79 -19.89 -2.95
C GLU A 484 16.18 -18.88 -4.06
N TYR A 485 17.48 -18.54 -4.16
CA TYR A 485 17.99 -17.55 -5.11
C TYR A 485 19.02 -18.18 -6.06
N ALA A 486 19.08 -17.66 -7.28
CA ALA A 486 20.21 -17.81 -8.17
C ALA A 486 21.21 -16.69 -7.88
N VAL A 487 22.49 -17.04 -7.68
CA VAL A 487 23.56 -16.06 -7.53
C VAL A 487 24.12 -15.78 -8.93
N LEU A 488 23.95 -14.54 -9.39
CA LEU A 488 24.44 -14.08 -10.69
C LEU A 488 25.80 -13.40 -10.49
N ARG A 489 26.73 -13.63 -11.42
CA ARG A 489 28.05 -12.97 -11.48
C ARG A 489 28.25 -12.38 -12.87
N PRO A 490 29.07 -11.32 -13.02
CA PRO A 490 29.38 -10.80 -14.33
C PRO A 490 29.94 -11.91 -15.24
N PRO A 491 29.69 -11.86 -16.57
CA PRO A 491 30.33 -12.74 -17.49
C PRO A 491 31.86 -12.65 -17.31
N THR A 492 32.53 -13.78 -17.13
CA THR A 492 34.01 -13.79 -17.14
C THR A 492 34.45 -13.23 -18.47
N ALA A 493 35.26 -12.17 -18.46
CA ALA A 493 35.89 -11.67 -19.68
C ALA A 493 36.50 -12.87 -20.40
N LYS A 494 36.09 -13.15 -21.63
CA LYS A 494 36.75 -14.13 -22.47
C LYS A 494 38.22 -13.75 -22.48
N ALA A 495 39.09 -14.62 -21.99
CA ALA A 495 40.54 -14.45 -22.14
C ALA A 495 40.79 -14.15 -23.61
N SER A 496 41.38 -13.00 -23.92
CA SER A 496 41.83 -12.68 -25.28
C SER A 496 42.72 -13.83 -25.70
N PRO A 497 42.52 -14.41 -26.88
CA PRO A 497 43.44 -15.44 -27.36
C PRO A 497 44.85 -14.84 -27.33
N ALA A 498 45.76 -15.50 -26.64
CA ALA A 498 47.19 -15.12 -26.65
C ALA A 498 47.64 -14.95 -28.08
N SER A 499 48.17 -13.77 -28.41
CA SER A 499 48.85 -13.55 -29.72
C SER A 499 49.89 -14.64 -29.92
N PRO A 500 49.97 -15.26 -31.12
CA PRO A 500 51.01 -16.20 -31.40
C PRO A 500 52.35 -15.49 -31.25
N VAL A 501 53.19 -15.98 -30.36
CA VAL A 501 54.61 -15.59 -30.29
C VAL A 501 55.25 -16.00 -31.59
N ASP A 502 55.79 -15.03 -32.35
CA ASP A 502 56.60 -15.26 -33.52
C ASP A 502 57.83 -16.11 -33.15
N GLU A 503 57.78 -17.39 -33.43
CA GLU A 503 58.93 -18.25 -33.54
C GLU A 503 59.56 -18.08 -34.96
N ALA A 504 60.37 -17.04 -35.10
CA ALA A 504 61.26 -16.96 -36.28
C ALA A 504 62.50 -16.16 -35.89
N ALA A 505 63.57 -16.95 -35.64
CA ALA A 505 64.91 -16.59 -35.98
C ALA A 505 65.97 -17.34 -35.15
N GLU A 506 66.26 -18.52 -35.52
CA GLU A 506 67.61 -19.07 -35.30
C GLU A 506 67.89 -20.14 -36.34
N VAL A 507 68.40 -19.72 -37.55
CA VAL A 507 69.20 -20.50 -38.42
C VAL A 507 70.24 -19.57 -39.04
N THR A 508 71.47 -19.81 -38.72
CA THR A 508 72.74 -19.67 -39.43
C THR A 508 73.88 -19.09 -38.60
N ALA A 509 74.77 -19.88 -38.15
CA ALA A 509 76.17 -20.03 -38.50
C ALA A 509 76.93 -20.93 -37.53
#